data_f830511b445b5dd17d72b310b58b8e30
#
_entry.id   f830511b445b5dd17d72b310b58b8e30
#
_cell.length_a   1.000
_cell.length_b   1.000
_cell.length_c   1.000
_cell.angle_alpha   90.00
_cell.angle_beta   90.00
_cell.angle_gamma   90.00
#
_symmetry.space_group_name_H-M   'P 1'
#
loop_
_entity.id
_entity.type
_entity.pdbx_description
1 polymer ?
#
loop_
_entity_poly.entity_id
_entity_poly.type
_entity_poly.pdbx_seq_one_letter_code
_entity_poly.pdbx_strand_id
1 'polypeptide(L)'
;MSYDLIFLLEEPSIKNVLEEILPKIIPEQISFICIAHQGKQDLAKSIAIKIRAFKTSPHTQFIIVHDQDSHDCQKLKAELLQICQTAGQNNPMIRIICHELESWFLGDLEAVETAYNLKPNTLSKHQNNRKYRNPDQLNSAKQELKNLVREYYPATHSKKIAPYLSLTDNKSKSFKVFIQGIQNIIINLNY
;
A
#
# COMPACT_ATOMS: atom_id res chain seq x y z
N MET A 1 -16.64 -18.33 -1.26
CA MET A 1 -15.24 -18.39 -1.70
C MET A 1 -14.37 -18.10 -0.49
N SER A 2 -13.34 -18.90 -0.27
CA SER A 2 -12.34 -18.69 0.77
C SER A 2 -11.12 -18.02 0.14
N TYR A 3 -10.52 -17.05 0.84
CA TYR A 3 -9.29 -16.39 0.45
C TYR A 3 -8.24 -16.59 1.54
N ASP A 4 -6.99 -16.77 1.12
CA ASP A 4 -5.87 -16.87 2.05
C ASP A 4 -5.47 -15.50 2.59
N LEU A 5 -5.47 -14.48 1.71
CA LEU A 5 -5.13 -13.10 2.06
C LEU A 5 -6.29 -12.15 1.73
N ILE A 6 -6.66 -11.33 2.69
CA ILE A 6 -7.71 -10.33 2.53
C ILE A 6 -7.15 -8.96 2.85
N PHE A 7 -7.06 -8.11 1.84
CA PHE A 7 -6.60 -6.74 1.95
C PHE A 7 -7.79 -5.80 2.12
N LEU A 8 -7.83 -5.08 3.24
CA LEU A 8 -8.80 -4.03 3.51
C LEU A 8 -8.07 -2.69 3.37
N LEU A 9 -8.44 -1.92 2.36
CA LEU A 9 -7.71 -0.76 1.87
C LEU A 9 -8.53 0.51 2.06
N GLU A 10 -7.88 1.60 2.46
CA GLU A 10 -8.57 2.84 2.75
C GLU A 10 -9.26 3.44 1.53
N GLU A 11 -8.58 3.38 0.36
CA GLU A 11 -9.08 4.01 -0.85
C GLU A 11 -8.79 3.22 -2.14
N PRO A 12 -9.51 3.52 -3.24
CA PRO A 12 -9.33 2.83 -4.52
C PRO A 12 -7.94 2.97 -5.14
N SER A 13 -7.21 4.06 -4.86
CA SER A 13 -5.86 4.26 -5.40
C SER A 13 -4.87 3.24 -4.82
N ILE A 14 -4.97 2.90 -3.53
CA ILE A 14 -4.19 1.84 -2.89
C ILE A 14 -4.52 0.49 -3.53
N LYS A 15 -5.81 0.20 -3.75
CA LYS A 15 -6.23 -1.03 -4.44
C LYS A 15 -5.58 -1.14 -5.81
N ASN A 16 -5.63 -0.09 -6.61
CA ASN A 16 -5.05 -0.09 -7.95
C ASN A 16 -3.54 -0.41 -7.94
N VAL A 17 -2.80 0.11 -6.94
CA VAL A 17 -1.39 -0.23 -6.78
C VAL A 17 -1.20 -1.69 -6.39
N LEU A 18 -1.96 -2.17 -5.41
CA LEU A 18 -1.78 -3.52 -4.90
C LEU A 18 -2.17 -4.59 -5.93
N GLU A 19 -3.21 -4.39 -6.73
CA GLU A 19 -3.60 -5.30 -7.80
C GLU A 19 -2.52 -5.45 -8.89
N GLU A 20 -1.63 -4.46 -9.06
CA GLU A 20 -0.51 -4.53 -10.01
C GLU A 20 0.77 -5.14 -9.39
N ILE A 21 1.02 -4.93 -8.10
CA ILE A 21 2.26 -5.39 -7.48
C ILE A 21 2.14 -6.76 -6.78
N LEU A 22 0.97 -7.09 -6.20
CA LEU A 22 0.79 -8.35 -5.47
C LEU A 22 0.98 -9.60 -6.33
N PRO A 23 0.51 -9.66 -7.59
CA PRO A 23 0.77 -10.81 -8.46
C PRO A 23 2.26 -11.07 -8.76
N LYS A 24 3.11 -10.08 -8.54
CA LYS A 24 4.58 -10.22 -8.69
C LYS A 24 5.25 -10.79 -7.44
N ILE A 25 4.53 -10.88 -6.31
CA ILE A 25 5.05 -11.26 -4.99
C ILE A 25 4.38 -12.52 -4.49
N ILE A 26 3.06 -12.63 -4.68
CA ILE A 26 2.23 -13.72 -4.17
C ILE A 26 2.23 -14.87 -5.18
N PRO A 27 2.64 -16.08 -4.78
CA PRO A 27 2.56 -17.27 -5.63
C PRO A 27 1.12 -17.57 -6.06
N GLU A 28 0.93 -18.14 -7.24
CA GLU A 28 -0.38 -18.42 -7.85
C GLU A 28 -1.30 -19.31 -6.99
N GLN A 29 -0.72 -20.16 -6.15
CA GLN A 29 -1.46 -21.05 -5.25
C GLN A 29 -2.07 -20.33 -4.05
N ILE A 30 -1.67 -19.08 -3.77
CA ILE A 30 -2.20 -18.28 -2.66
C ILE A 30 -3.27 -17.33 -3.20
N SER A 31 -4.49 -17.54 -2.78
CA SER A 31 -5.62 -16.70 -3.19
C SER A 31 -5.67 -15.40 -2.39
N PHE A 32 -5.94 -14.28 -3.06
CA PHE A 32 -6.11 -13.01 -2.37
C PHE A 32 -7.24 -12.16 -2.95
N ILE A 33 -7.73 -11.21 -2.16
CA ILE A 33 -8.69 -10.20 -2.58
C ILE A 33 -8.35 -8.83 -2.01
N CYS A 34 -8.49 -7.78 -2.84
CA CYS A 34 -8.32 -6.39 -2.45
C CYS A 34 -9.70 -5.70 -2.36
N ILE A 35 -10.08 -5.24 -1.17
CA ILE A 35 -11.34 -4.55 -0.91
C ILE A 35 -11.03 -3.11 -0.54
N ALA A 36 -11.35 -2.18 -1.45
CA ALA A 36 -11.19 -0.75 -1.20
C ALA A 36 -12.42 -0.16 -0.51
N HIS A 37 -12.20 0.88 0.26
CA HIS A 37 -13.20 1.68 0.97
C HIS A 37 -13.21 3.13 0.48
N GLN A 38 -14.14 3.92 0.97
CA GLN A 38 -14.28 5.34 0.63
C GLN A 38 -13.67 6.21 1.74
N GLY A 39 -12.41 5.93 2.08
CA GLY A 39 -11.66 6.64 3.11
C GLY A 39 -11.73 5.98 4.50
N LYS A 40 -11.01 6.59 5.44
CA LYS A 40 -10.74 6.05 6.79
C LYS A 40 -11.97 5.67 7.60
N GLN A 41 -13.05 6.46 7.52
CA GLN A 41 -14.26 6.19 8.30
C GLN A 41 -15.01 4.96 7.80
N ASP A 42 -15.08 4.79 6.48
CA ASP A 42 -15.69 3.63 5.85
C ASP A 42 -14.87 2.37 6.13
N LEU A 43 -13.55 2.45 5.99
CA LEU A 43 -12.66 1.36 6.35
C LEU A 43 -12.87 0.94 7.83
N ALA A 44 -12.80 1.87 8.77
CA ALA A 44 -12.91 1.56 10.20
C ALA A 44 -14.25 0.87 10.54
N LYS A 45 -15.36 1.32 9.96
CA LYS A 45 -16.69 0.70 10.13
C LYS A 45 -16.77 -0.68 9.49
N SER A 46 -16.07 -0.89 8.38
CA SER A 46 -16.13 -2.11 7.59
C SER A 46 -15.26 -3.24 8.14
N ILE A 47 -14.14 -2.94 8.82
CA ILE A 47 -13.16 -3.95 9.29
C ILE A 47 -13.85 -5.10 10.04
N ALA A 48 -14.62 -4.80 11.08
CA ALA A 48 -15.26 -5.83 11.89
C ALA A 48 -16.27 -6.67 11.10
N ILE A 49 -17.01 -6.05 10.17
CA ILE A 49 -17.98 -6.72 9.29
C ILE A 49 -17.24 -7.66 8.34
N LYS A 50 -16.17 -7.17 7.71
CA LYS A 50 -15.37 -7.95 6.74
C LYS A 50 -14.65 -9.12 7.42
N ILE A 51 -14.06 -8.91 8.60
CA ILE A 51 -13.42 -9.98 9.36
C ILE A 51 -14.44 -11.11 9.64
N ARG A 52 -15.62 -10.79 10.14
CA ARG A 52 -16.66 -11.79 10.42
C ARG A 52 -17.15 -12.51 9.16
N ALA A 53 -17.27 -11.79 8.05
CA ALA A 53 -17.77 -12.36 6.79
C ALA A 53 -16.74 -13.26 6.09
N PHE A 54 -15.45 -12.91 6.16
CA PHE A 54 -14.38 -13.57 5.40
C PHE A 54 -13.49 -14.50 6.23
N LYS A 55 -13.65 -14.54 7.55
CA LYS A 55 -12.90 -15.46 8.42
C LYS A 55 -13.43 -16.89 8.29
N THR A 56 -13.21 -17.48 7.12
CA THR A 56 -13.69 -18.82 6.76
C THR A 56 -12.68 -19.93 7.11
N SER A 57 -11.44 -19.55 7.41
CA SER A 57 -10.34 -20.44 7.77
C SER A 57 -9.50 -19.81 8.89
N PRO A 58 -8.93 -20.62 9.81
CA PRO A 58 -7.96 -20.11 10.79
C PRO A 58 -6.68 -19.56 10.13
N HIS A 59 -6.39 -19.96 8.90
CA HIS A 59 -5.21 -19.52 8.13
C HIS A 59 -5.45 -18.22 7.35
N THR A 60 -6.70 -17.75 7.22
CA THR A 60 -7.01 -16.49 6.55
C THR A 60 -6.30 -15.32 7.23
N GLN A 61 -5.47 -14.61 6.48
CA GLN A 61 -4.74 -13.45 6.95
C GLN A 61 -5.42 -12.15 6.51
N PHE A 62 -5.60 -11.22 7.43
CA PHE A 62 -6.13 -9.89 7.15
C PHE A 62 -5.01 -8.87 7.14
N ILE A 63 -4.95 -8.09 6.07
CA ILE A 63 -3.97 -7.04 5.85
C ILE A 63 -4.73 -5.72 5.72
N ILE A 64 -4.51 -4.79 6.64
CA ILE A 64 -5.10 -3.46 6.62
C ILE A 64 -4.05 -2.47 6.13
N VAL A 65 -4.36 -1.70 5.08
CA VAL A 65 -3.47 -0.67 4.53
C VAL A 65 -4.17 0.67 4.56
N HIS A 66 -3.53 1.66 5.16
CA HIS A 66 -4.09 2.98 5.46
C HIS A 66 -3.03 4.06 5.28
N ASP A 67 -3.39 5.20 4.71
CA ASP A 67 -2.53 6.38 4.66
C ASP A 67 -2.40 7.00 6.05
N GLN A 68 -1.23 7.50 6.38
CA GLN A 68 -1.00 8.17 7.66
C GLN A 68 -1.70 9.51 7.74
N ASP A 69 -1.75 10.23 6.61
CA ASP A 69 -2.14 11.65 6.58
C ASP A 69 -1.33 12.48 7.61
N SER A 70 -2.05 13.18 8.50
CA SER A 70 -1.50 13.96 9.61
C SER A 70 -1.55 13.24 10.97
N HIS A 71 -1.93 11.95 10.99
CA HIS A 71 -2.09 11.21 12.24
C HIS A 71 -0.75 10.70 12.78
N ASP A 72 -0.73 10.44 14.09
CA ASP A 72 0.35 9.67 14.70
C ASP A 72 0.25 8.21 14.22
N CYS A 73 1.31 7.73 13.55
CA CYS A 73 1.36 6.40 12.94
C CYS A 73 1.15 5.27 13.96
N GLN A 74 1.69 5.43 15.18
CA GLN A 74 1.60 4.39 16.22
C GLN A 74 0.19 4.33 16.81
N LYS A 75 -0.43 5.49 17.06
CA LYS A 75 -1.81 5.58 17.56
C LYS A 75 -2.78 5.00 16.53
N LEU A 76 -2.67 5.43 15.26
CA LEU A 76 -3.50 4.92 14.17
C LEU A 76 -3.38 3.39 14.05
N LYS A 77 -2.17 2.86 14.11
CA LYS A 77 -1.95 1.41 14.08
C LYS A 77 -2.58 0.69 15.26
N ALA A 78 -2.48 1.26 16.47
CA ALA A 78 -3.08 0.69 17.68
C ALA A 78 -4.61 0.68 17.61
N GLU A 79 -5.23 1.75 17.12
CA GLU A 79 -6.67 1.86 16.91
C GLU A 79 -7.19 0.79 15.93
N LEU A 80 -6.54 0.66 14.77
CA LEU A 80 -6.89 -0.36 13.77
C LEU A 80 -6.72 -1.77 14.31
N LEU A 81 -5.65 -2.02 15.09
CA LEU A 81 -5.41 -3.31 15.74
C LEU A 81 -6.52 -3.63 16.72
N GLN A 82 -6.95 -2.68 17.55
CA GLN A 82 -8.03 -2.87 18.51
C GLN A 82 -9.35 -3.22 17.83
N ILE A 83 -9.68 -2.57 16.70
CA ILE A 83 -10.87 -2.90 15.90
C ILE A 83 -10.81 -4.34 15.41
N CYS A 84 -9.66 -4.78 14.88
CA CYS A 84 -9.46 -6.15 14.40
C CYS A 84 -9.59 -7.18 15.54
N GLN A 85 -8.96 -6.91 16.68
CA GLN A 85 -9.01 -7.80 17.84
C GLN A 85 -10.42 -7.95 18.40
N THR A 86 -11.17 -6.85 18.50
CA THR A 86 -12.59 -6.87 18.93
C THR A 86 -13.45 -7.67 17.96
N ALA A 87 -13.07 -7.76 16.68
CA ALA A 87 -13.73 -8.59 15.67
C ALA A 87 -13.27 -10.06 15.68
N GLY A 88 -12.34 -10.43 16.57
CA GLY A 88 -11.82 -11.80 16.70
C GLY A 88 -10.60 -12.10 15.83
N GLN A 89 -9.96 -11.08 15.24
CA GLN A 89 -8.71 -11.21 14.50
C GLN A 89 -7.55 -10.69 15.34
N ASN A 90 -6.82 -11.60 15.99
CA ASN A 90 -5.79 -11.25 16.97
C ASN A 90 -4.46 -10.83 16.35
N ASN A 91 -4.16 -11.30 15.13
CA ASN A 91 -2.88 -11.05 14.48
C ASN A 91 -3.03 -10.54 13.03
N PRO A 92 -3.69 -9.39 12.82
CA PRO A 92 -3.74 -8.77 11.49
C PRO A 92 -2.41 -8.13 11.14
N MET A 93 -2.05 -8.08 9.88
CA MET A 93 -0.99 -7.20 9.42
C MET A 93 -1.53 -5.80 9.18
N ILE A 94 -1.06 -4.81 9.93
CA ILE A 94 -1.42 -3.41 9.73
C ILE A 94 -0.24 -2.66 9.15
N ARG A 95 -0.45 -1.98 8.03
CA ARG A 95 0.56 -1.18 7.34
C ARG A 95 0.04 0.24 7.14
N ILE A 96 0.79 1.17 7.68
CA ILE A 96 0.53 2.60 7.52
C ILE A 96 1.52 3.12 6.47
N ILE A 97 0.99 3.68 5.39
CA ILE A 97 1.76 4.37 4.36
C ILE A 97 2.14 5.73 4.94
N CYS A 98 3.42 6.09 4.90
CA CYS A 98 3.88 7.35 5.46
C CYS A 98 3.29 8.53 4.68
N HIS A 99 2.58 9.39 5.38
CA HIS A 99 1.80 10.50 4.88
C HIS A 99 0.74 10.07 3.86
N GLU A 100 1.11 9.87 2.60
CA GLU A 100 0.21 9.59 1.46
C GLU A 100 0.80 8.52 0.56
N LEU A 101 -0.05 7.77 -0.15
CA LEU A 101 0.36 6.74 -1.12
C LEU A 101 1.44 7.23 -2.09
N GLU A 102 1.41 8.49 -2.45
CA GLU A 102 2.34 9.09 -3.39
C GLU A 102 3.79 9.07 -2.91
N SER A 103 4.05 8.87 -1.63
CA SER A 103 5.40 8.63 -1.10
C SER A 103 6.04 7.36 -1.72
N TRP A 104 5.23 6.34 -2.04
CA TRP A 104 5.68 5.14 -2.73
C TRP A 104 6.12 5.43 -4.16
N PHE A 105 5.41 6.31 -4.87
CA PHE A 105 5.75 6.73 -6.23
C PHE A 105 6.99 7.63 -6.25
N LEU A 106 7.10 8.55 -5.31
CA LEU A 106 8.30 9.38 -5.15
C LEU A 106 9.53 8.60 -4.69
N GLY A 107 9.31 7.41 -4.15
CA GLY A 107 10.36 6.45 -3.83
C GLY A 107 10.99 5.78 -5.04
N ASP A 108 10.34 5.91 -6.22
CA ASP A 108 10.78 5.32 -7.48
C ASP A 108 10.44 6.29 -8.64
N LEU A 109 11.29 7.30 -8.81
CA LEU A 109 11.10 8.31 -9.85
C LEU A 109 11.30 7.76 -11.26
N GLU A 110 12.00 6.63 -11.43
CA GLU A 110 12.13 5.94 -12.71
C GLU A 110 10.81 5.29 -13.13
N ALA A 111 10.08 4.70 -12.17
CA ALA A 111 8.74 4.19 -12.41
C ALA A 111 7.77 5.30 -12.84
N VAL A 112 7.82 6.46 -12.20
CA VAL A 112 7.02 7.64 -12.58
C VAL A 112 7.40 8.12 -13.98
N GLU A 113 8.70 8.24 -14.24
CA GLU A 113 9.26 8.67 -15.53
C GLU A 113 8.77 7.76 -16.67
N THR A 114 8.84 6.44 -16.47
CA THR A 114 8.40 5.44 -17.44
C THR A 114 6.88 5.50 -17.65
N ALA A 115 6.10 5.57 -16.58
CA ALA A 115 4.64 5.66 -16.65
C ALA A 115 4.15 6.87 -17.44
N TYR A 116 4.87 7.98 -17.38
CA TYR A 116 4.51 9.20 -18.09
C TYR A 116 5.21 9.37 -19.46
N ASN A 117 5.94 8.34 -19.93
CA ASN A 117 6.71 8.37 -21.17
C ASN A 117 7.66 9.58 -21.25
N LEU A 118 8.28 9.94 -20.14
CA LEU A 118 9.29 10.99 -20.10
C LEU A 118 10.62 10.46 -20.65
N LYS A 119 11.47 11.37 -21.10
CA LYS A 119 12.83 10.98 -21.51
C LYS A 119 13.60 10.41 -20.33
N PRO A 120 14.39 9.34 -20.53
CA PRO A 120 15.24 8.77 -19.47
C PRO A 120 16.08 9.85 -18.76
N ASN A 121 16.25 9.70 -17.44
CA ASN A 121 16.94 10.66 -16.57
C ASN A 121 16.28 12.05 -16.46
N THR A 122 15.01 12.18 -16.79
CA THR A 122 14.25 13.43 -16.52
C THR A 122 13.98 13.57 -15.03
N LEU A 123 13.42 12.54 -14.39
CA LEU A 123 13.09 12.50 -12.96
C LEU A 123 14.07 11.63 -12.17
N SER A 124 14.44 10.46 -12.68
CA SER A 124 15.26 9.45 -11.99
C SER A 124 16.63 9.97 -11.54
N LYS A 125 17.25 10.90 -12.27
CA LYS A 125 18.49 11.59 -11.85
C LYS A 125 18.37 12.33 -10.51
N HIS A 126 17.16 12.64 -10.08
CA HIS A 126 16.87 13.35 -8.83
C HIS A 126 16.60 12.44 -7.64
N GLN A 127 16.51 11.09 -7.85
CA GLN A 127 16.14 10.14 -6.81
C GLN A 127 17.00 10.22 -5.55
N ASN A 128 18.29 10.45 -5.70
CA ASN A 128 19.23 10.53 -4.58
C ASN A 128 19.39 11.92 -3.97
N ASN A 129 18.69 12.92 -4.51
CA ASN A 129 18.68 14.26 -3.95
C ASN A 129 18.06 14.25 -2.55
N ARG A 130 18.44 15.25 -1.73
CA ARG A 130 17.93 15.39 -0.35
C ARG A 130 16.40 15.24 -0.25
N LYS A 131 15.66 15.70 -1.24
CA LYS A 131 14.20 15.70 -1.27
C LYS A 131 13.62 14.31 -1.49
N TYR A 132 14.17 13.49 -2.41
CA TYR A 132 13.57 12.22 -2.85
C TYR A 132 14.28 10.97 -2.32
N ARG A 133 15.46 11.11 -1.70
CA ARG A 133 16.14 9.95 -1.10
C ARG A 133 15.41 9.34 0.12
N ASN A 134 14.49 10.11 0.71
CA ASN A 134 13.62 9.66 1.80
C ASN A 134 12.22 10.27 1.62
N PRO A 135 11.41 9.75 0.68
CA PRO A 135 10.11 10.31 0.32
C PRO A 135 9.10 10.25 1.47
N ASP A 136 9.28 9.33 2.41
CA ASP A 136 8.42 9.19 3.60
C ASP A 136 8.53 10.37 4.58
N GLN A 137 9.43 11.32 4.34
CA GLN A 137 9.53 12.58 5.11
C GLN A 137 8.81 13.76 4.43
N LEU A 138 8.22 13.54 3.27
CA LEU A 138 7.50 14.59 2.53
C LEU A 138 6.04 14.67 3.02
N ASN A 139 5.70 15.76 3.72
CA ASN A 139 4.35 15.98 4.25
C ASN A 139 3.26 16.22 3.17
N SER A 140 3.65 16.38 1.91
CA SER A 140 2.77 16.67 0.79
C SER A 140 3.21 15.92 -0.47
N ALA A 141 3.36 14.60 -0.35
CA ALA A 141 3.86 13.74 -1.43
C ALA A 141 2.98 13.84 -2.70
N LYS A 142 1.67 13.92 -2.53
CA LYS A 142 0.69 14.09 -3.60
C LYS A 142 0.88 15.41 -4.36
N GLN A 143 1.06 16.52 -3.64
CA GLN A 143 1.31 17.81 -4.29
C GLN A 143 2.66 17.80 -5.00
N GLU A 144 3.66 17.16 -4.40
CA GLU A 144 4.97 17.02 -5.03
C GLU A 144 4.92 16.23 -6.33
N LEU A 145 4.19 15.12 -6.34
CA LEU A 145 4.00 14.32 -7.55
C LEU A 145 3.28 15.14 -8.65
N LYS A 146 2.27 15.93 -8.29
CA LYS A 146 1.58 16.85 -9.20
C LYS A 146 2.53 17.91 -9.80
N ASN A 147 3.56 18.31 -9.08
CA ASN A 147 4.55 19.27 -9.57
C ASN A 147 5.55 18.62 -10.57
N LEU A 148 5.78 17.31 -10.42
CA LEU A 148 6.70 16.55 -11.29
C LEU A 148 6.06 16.13 -12.61
N VAL A 149 4.76 15.87 -12.62
CA VAL A 149 4.03 15.39 -13.79
C VAL A 149 2.85 16.31 -14.11
N ARG A 150 2.53 16.45 -15.40
CA ARG A 150 1.58 17.44 -15.89
C ARG A 150 0.16 17.26 -15.34
N GLU A 151 -0.25 16.02 -15.15
CA GLU A 151 -1.58 15.65 -14.65
C GLU A 151 -1.44 14.45 -13.74
N TYR A 152 -1.97 14.56 -12.52
CA TYR A 152 -2.02 13.46 -11.59
C TYR A 152 -3.38 13.38 -10.89
N TYR A 153 -4.10 12.30 -11.15
CA TYR A 153 -5.35 11.94 -10.50
C TYR A 153 -5.16 10.59 -9.81
N PRO A 154 -5.20 10.51 -8.46
CA PRO A 154 -4.85 9.29 -7.71
C PRO A 154 -5.52 8.02 -8.22
N ALA A 155 -6.84 8.05 -8.41
CA ALA A 155 -7.60 6.88 -8.84
C ALA A 155 -7.16 6.30 -10.19
N THR A 156 -6.72 7.13 -11.13
CA THR A 156 -6.35 6.68 -12.49
C THR A 156 -4.84 6.45 -12.61
N HIS A 157 -4.05 7.38 -12.07
CA HIS A 157 -2.61 7.38 -12.31
C HIS A 157 -1.85 6.45 -11.36
N SER A 158 -2.43 6.08 -10.20
CA SER A 158 -1.89 5.01 -9.37
C SER A 158 -1.77 3.69 -10.15
N LYS A 159 -2.81 3.32 -10.90
CA LYS A 159 -2.78 2.14 -11.77
C LYS A 159 -1.76 2.27 -12.90
N LYS A 160 -1.55 3.48 -13.41
CA LYS A 160 -0.59 3.75 -14.49
C LYS A 160 0.86 3.62 -14.02
N ILE A 161 1.18 4.04 -12.78
CA ILE A 161 2.54 4.02 -12.23
C ILE A 161 2.90 2.64 -11.64
N ALA A 162 1.95 2.00 -10.98
CA ALA A 162 2.17 0.78 -10.20
C ALA A 162 2.88 -0.37 -10.95
N PRO A 163 2.62 -0.65 -12.24
CA PRO A 163 3.30 -1.72 -12.97
C PRO A 163 4.82 -1.57 -13.04
N TYR A 164 5.32 -0.36 -12.94
CA TYR A 164 6.74 -0.03 -13.08
C TYR A 164 7.47 0.06 -11.74
N LEU A 165 6.76 0.06 -10.60
CA LEU A 165 7.39 0.16 -9.28
C LEU A 165 8.37 -0.99 -9.05
N SER A 166 9.61 -0.62 -8.70
CA SER A 166 10.63 -1.57 -8.27
C SER A 166 10.30 -2.10 -6.87
N LEU A 167 10.21 -3.42 -6.75
CA LEU A 167 9.96 -4.07 -5.45
C LEU A 167 11.20 -4.08 -4.55
N THR A 168 12.39 -3.84 -5.10
CA THR A 168 13.68 -3.92 -4.39
C THR A 168 14.32 -2.55 -4.16
N ASP A 169 14.25 -1.63 -5.15
CA ASP A 169 15.01 -0.39 -5.15
C ASP A 169 14.21 0.86 -4.77
N ASN A 170 12.93 0.72 -4.46
CA ASN A 170 12.11 1.83 -4.02
C ASN A 170 12.70 2.47 -2.75
N LYS A 171 12.78 3.80 -2.68
CA LYS A 171 13.38 4.54 -1.56
C LYS A 171 12.42 4.77 -0.38
N SER A 172 11.10 4.57 -0.59
CA SER A 172 10.14 4.63 0.50
C SER A 172 10.34 3.47 1.48
N LYS A 173 10.57 3.78 2.74
CA LYS A 173 10.69 2.80 3.82
C LYS A 173 9.35 2.11 4.08
N SER A 174 8.24 2.86 4.03
CA SER A 174 6.90 2.31 4.25
C SER A 174 6.55 1.28 3.17
N PHE A 175 6.94 1.52 1.90
CA PHE A 175 6.81 0.55 0.82
C PHE A 175 7.61 -0.73 1.09
N LYS A 176 8.91 -0.60 1.41
CA LYS A 176 9.77 -1.77 1.72
C LYS A 176 9.23 -2.59 2.89
N VAL A 177 8.76 -1.93 3.94
CA VAL A 177 8.16 -2.59 5.11
C VAL A 177 6.85 -3.30 4.75
N PHE A 178 6.06 -2.74 3.81
CA PHE A 178 4.88 -3.42 3.28
C PHE A 178 5.28 -4.68 2.51
N ILE A 179 6.19 -4.58 1.54
CA ILE A 179 6.66 -5.73 0.73
C ILE A 179 7.22 -6.83 1.62
N GLN A 180 8.12 -6.50 2.54
CA GLN A 180 8.71 -7.46 3.49
C GLN A 180 7.63 -8.14 4.36
N GLY A 181 6.60 -7.39 4.76
CA GLY A 181 5.49 -7.93 5.54
C GLY A 181 4.70 -8.99 4.76
N ILE A 182 4.42 -8.76 3.46
CA ILE A 182 3.76 -9.74 2.61
C ILE A 182 4.64 -10.99 2.43
N GLN A 183 5.92 -10.82 2.15
CA GLN A 183 6.86 -11.94 2.01
C GLN A 183 6.92 -12.80 3.29
N ASN A 184 6.94 -12.18 4.46
CA ASN A 184 6.93 -12.90 5.73
C ASN A 184 5.63 -13.67 5.96
N ILE A 185 4.47 -13.13 5.56
CA ILE A 185 3.20 -13.87 5.62
C ILE A 185 3.26 -15.10 4.71
N ILE A 186 3.72 -14.95 3.47
CA ILE A 186 3.82 -16.04 2.50
C ILE A 186 4.70 -17.18 3.04
N ILE A 187 5.85 -16.85 3.62
CA ILE A 187 6.76 -17.83 4.24
C ILE A 187 6.05 -18.59 5.38
N ASN A 188 5.25 -17.90 6.19
CA ASN A 188 4.56 -18.49 7.34
C ASN A 188 3.30 -19.28 6.97
N LEU A 189 2.78 -19.13 5.76
CA LEU A 189 1.68 -19.96 5.25
C LEU A 189 2.13 -21.39 4.90
N ASN A 190 3.45 -21.69 4.93
CA ASN A 190 4.03 -23.03 4.71
C ASN A 190 3.52 -23.69 3.41
N TYR A 191 3.65 -23.00 2.29
CA TYR A 191 3.50 -23.59 0.96
C TYR A 191 4.85 -24.04 0.42
#